data_f55333c268f63ca56b5b8c587134ad56
#
_entry.id   f55333c268f63ca56b5b8c587134ad56
#
_cell.length_a   1.000
_cell.length_b   1.000
_cell.length_c   1.000
_cell.angle_alpha   90.00
_cell.angle_beta   90.00
_cell.angle_gamma   90.00
#
_symmetry.space_group_name_H-M   'P 1'
#
loop_
_entity.id
_entity.type
_entity.pdbx_description
1 polymer ?
#
loop_
_entity_poly.entity_id
_entity_poly.type
_entity_poly.pdbx_seq_one_letter_code
_entity_poly.pdbx_strand_id
1 'polypeptide(L)'
;MSISIFVKTKIPHYISTAIFSAVILGISQQPIGFGFLAWIAFIPWLKILVKLRDFKQIILSFFTFGFFYHLITIFWLAFNIGTNQWVATVSMVSTVIFLSIMILPGAVVWYILQKSTTSQLFAFPIVWTVLEYFRSLGTLAFPWVSIANTQLSFIYPIQIAEYTGVYGVSFWILLVNIAIYKSIKSKQINTWLITAGIFSFPWIVGIIIMETEELQNNDFVSTAVVQPNIHLSEKWEDSLKIQHVNTLIELSTPSMKENIDLIVWPETALPVYLLKSGRRYLRNIREELKNSPSKILTGIPHYDYIDKEYLSYNSVVMFDRTELFGIYKKIQLVPMAEYVPLSGVFPSLSDLNFGQANFIRGKEYTLYPLKEWSFGAVICFESTLPKLIRQFVLEGANFITIVVNDGWYETA
;
A
#
# COMPACT_ATOMS: atom_id res chain seq x y z
N MET A 1 -19.71 -26.87 -46.80
CA MET A 1 -19.16 -27.68 -45.69
C MET A 1 -18.94 -26.75 -44.51
N SER A 2 -19.94 -26.68 -43.61
CA SER A 2 -19.99 -25.70 -42.53
C SER A 2 -19.34 -26.29 -41.28
N ILE A 3 -18.23 -25.73 -40.84
CA ILE A 3 -17.57 -26.14 -39.59
C ILE A 3 -18.11 -25.21 -38.49
N SER A 4 -19.21 -25.55 -37.86
CA SER A 4 -19.64 -24.94 -36.63
C SER A 4 -19.23 -25.86 -35.46
N ILE A 5 -18.00 -25.72 -34.99
CA ILE A 5 -17.56 -26.26 -33.71
C ILE A 5 -17.60 -25.13 -32.68
N PHE A 6 -18.78 -24.70 -32.29
CA PHE A 6 -19.00 -24.01 -31.01
C PHE A 6 -19.27 -25.09 -29.95
N VAL A 7 -18.21 -25.63 -29.35
CA VAL A 7 -18.34 -26.43 -28.13
C VAL A 7 -18.82 -25.44 -27.04
N LYS A 8 -20.12 -25.50 -26.71
CA LYS A 8 -20.69 -24.86 -25.52
C LYS A 8 -20.14 -25.56 -24.28
N THR A 9 -18.90 -25.38 -23.92
CA THR A 9 -18.37 -25.81 -22.63
C THR A 9 -19.00 -24.93 -21.56
N LYS A 10 -20.00 -25.44 -20.83
CA LYS A 10 -20.55 -24.78 -19.66
C LYS A 10 -19.41 -24.58 -18.64
N ILE A 11 -19.10 -23.34 -18.28
CA ILE A 11 -18.14 -23.05 -17.22
C ILE A 11 -18.56 -23.80 -15.96
N PRO A 12 -17.67 -24.59 -15.33
CA PRO A 12 -18.00 -25.34 -14.11
C PRO A 12 -18.50 -24.41 -13.01
N HIS A 13 -19.49 -24.83 -12.26
CA HIS A 13 -20.15 -23.99 -11.25
C HIS A 13 -19.17 -23.47 -10.17
N TYR A 14 -18.13 -24.23 -9.80
CA TYR A 14 -17.12 -23.79 -8.85
C TYR A 14 -16.22 -22.66 -9.41
N ILE A 15 -16.02 -22.59 -10.71
CA ILE A 15 -15.31 -21.51 -11.39
C ILE A 15 -16.17 -20.25 -11.42
N SER A 16 -17.42 -20.35 -11.89
CA SER A 16 -18.32 -19.20 -11.98
C SER A 16 -18.60 -18.56 -10.61
N THR A 17 -18.72 -19.34 -9.54
CA THR A 17 -18.90 -18.81 -8.19
C THR A 17 -17.62 -18.19 -7.63
N ALA A 18 -16.44 -18.73 -7.95
CA ALA A 18 -15.16 -18.11 -7.59
C ALA A 18 -15.00 -16.75 -8.28
N ILE A 19 -15.30 -16.65 -9.58
CA ILE A 19 -15.30 -15.39 -10.32
C ILE A 19 -16.28 -14.39 -9.68
N PHE A 20 -17.52 -14.82 -9.42
CA PHE A 20 -18.54 -13.94 -8.85
C PHE A 20 -18.13 -13.38 -7.50
N SER A 21 -17.61 -14.19 -6.59
CA SER A 21 -17.10 -13.77 -5.29
C SER A 21 -15.87 -12.85 -5.43
N ALA A 22 -14.96 -13.17 -6.35
CA ALA A 22 -13.79 -12.35 -6.64
C ALA A 22 -14.17 -10.97 -7.17
N VAL A 23 -15.18 -10.88 -8.05
CA VAL A 23 -15.70 -9.60 -8.55
C VAL A 23 -16.30 -8.77 -7.42
N ILE A 24 -17.14 -9.37 -6.56
CA ILE A 24 -17.74 -8.66 -5.42
C ILE A 24 -16.63 -8.12 -4.49
N LEU A 25 -15.61 -8.92 -4.18
CA LEU A 25 -14.50 -8.47 -3.34
C LEU A 25 -13.65 -7.42 -4.06
N GLY A 26 -13.42 -7.58 -5.36
CA GLY A 26 -12.63 -6.64 -6.16
C GLY A 26 -13.26 -5.24 -6.20
N ILE A 27 -14.58 -5.15 -6.43
CA ILE A 27 -15.28 -3.85 -6.44
C ILE A 27 -15.45 -3.24 -5.04
N SER A 28 -15.21 -4.00 -3.98
CA SER A 28 -15.17 -3.46 -2.62
C SER A 28 -13.86 -2.77 -2.28
N GLN A 29 -12.79 -2.98 -3.07
CA GLN A 29 -11.51 -2.29 -2.95
C GLN A 29 -11.53 -0.90 -3.59
N GLN A 30 -10.59 -0.05 -3.15
CA GLN A 30 -10.33 1.22 -3.83
C GLN A 30 -9.73 0.96 -5.23
N PRO A 31 -9.98 1.81 -6.24
CA PRO A 31 -10.70 3.08 -6.16
C PRO A 31 -12.24 2.98 -6.23
N ILE A 32 -12.82 1.80 -6.50
CA ILE A 32 -14.28 1.61 -6.63
C ILE A 32 -14.98 1.81 -5.27
N GLY A 33 -14.48 1.18 -4.20
CA GLY A 33 -14.75 1.53 -2.81
C GLY A 33 -16.10 1.08 -2.23
N PHE A 34 -16.79 0.07 -2.81
CA PHE A 34 -18.02 -0.48 -2.20
C PHE A 34 -17.71 -1.41 -1.02
N GLY A 35 -16.97 -0.91 -0.02
CA GLY A 35 -16.41 -1.69 1.09
C GLY A 35 -17.39 -2.57 1.86
N PHE A 36 -18.67 -2.19 1.96
CA PHE A 36 -19.71 -3.01 2.58
C PHE A 36 -19.93 -4.38 1.92
N LEU A 37 -19.60 -4.51 0.63
CA LEU A 37 -19.71 -5.78 -0.09
C LEU A 37 -18.68 -6.82 0.40
N ALA A 38 -17.58 -6.39 0.98
CA ALA A 38 -16.57 -7.29 1.53
C ALA A 38 -17.13 -8.22 2.62
N TRP A 39 -18.16 -7.78 3.38
CA TRP A 39 -18.76 -8.58 4.44
C TRP A 39 -19.58 -9.78 3.94
N ILE A 40 -19.88 -9.83 2.65
CA ILE A 40 -20.66 -10.92 2.02
C ILE A 40 -19.94 -11.56 0.83
N ALA A 41 -18.81 -11.01 0.39
CA ALA A 41 -18.12 -11.38 -0.85
C ALA A 41 -17.72 -12.85 -0.93
N PHE A 42 -17.35 -13.47 0.18
CA PHE A 42 -16.91 -14.86 0.21
C PHE A 42 -18.05 -15.88 0.30
N ILE A 43 -19.28 -15.48 0.63
CA ILE A 43 -20.39 -16.39 0.89
C ILE A 43 -20.72 -17.28 -0.31
N PRO A 44 -20.84 -16.78 -1.54
CA PRO A 44 -21.14 -17.64 -2.70
C PRO A 44 -20.03 -18.67 -2.93
N TRP A 45 -18.77 -18.27 -2.80
CA TRP A 45 -17.63 -19.16 -2.98
C TRP A 45 -17.55 -20.21 -1.89
N LEU A 46 -17.68 -19.84 -0.62
CA LEU A 46 -17.70 -20.77 0.52
C LEU A 46 -18.78 -21.84 0.37
N LYS A 47 -19.98 -21.46 -0.12
CA LYS A 47 -21.09 -22.39 -0.35
C LYS A 47 -20.73 -23.55 -1.30
N ILE A 48 -19.86 -23.30 -2.26
CA ILE A 48 -19.39 -24.31 -3.21
C ILE A 48 -18.12 -24.98 -2.72
N LEU A 49 -17.19 -24.19 -2.16
CA LEU A 49 -15.89 -24.68 -1.70
C LEU A 49 -16.01 -25.81 -0.69
N VAL A 50 -16.96 -25.71 0.26
CA VAL A 50 -17.22 -26.78 1.25
C VAL A 50 -17.72 -28.09 0.65
N LYS A 51 -18.16 -28.11 -0.61
CA LYS A 51 -18.62 -29.28 -1.32
C LYS A 51 -17.54 -29.93 -2.20
N LEU A 52 -16.50 -29.19 -2.53
CA LEU A 52 -15.38 -29.69 -3.34
C LEU A 52 -14.56 -30.70 -2.55
N ARG A 53 -14.15 -31.78 -3.23
CA ARG A 53 -13.33 -32.87 -2.67
C ARG A 53 -12.10 -33.15 -3.54
N ASP A 54 -12.17 -32.83 -4.82
CA ASP A 54 -11.05 -32.96 -5.75
C ASP A 54 -10.03 -31.87 -5.59
N PHE A 55 -8.75 -32.23 -5.43
CA PHE A 55 -7.66 -31.30 -5.20
C PHE A 55 -7.48 -30.30 -6.36
N LYS A 56 -7.60 -30.79 -7.60
CA LYS A 56 -7.44 -29.94 -8.79
C LYS A 56 -8.53 -28.89 -8.87
N GLN A 57 -9.78 -29.27 -8.55
CA GLN A 57 -10.91 -28.33 -8.54
C GLN A 57 -10.72 -27.26 -7.44
N ILE A 58 -10.22 -27.65 -6.26
CA ILE A 58 -9.94 -26.70 -5.16
C ILE A 58 -8.84 -25.72 -5.56
N ILE A 59 -7.70 -26.21 -6.05
CA ILE A 59 -6.58 -25.38 -6.53
C ILE A 59 -7.06 -24.42 -7.63
N LEU A 60 -7.79 -24.93 -8.63
CA LEU A 60 -8.28 -24.12 -9.73
C LEU A 60 -9.30 -23.07 -9.26
N SER A 61 -10.14 -23.40 -8.29
CA SER A 61 -11.08 -22.47 -7.69
C SER A 61 -10.39 -21.34 -6.93
N PHE A 62 -9.34 -21.63 -6.13
CA PHE A 62 -8.53 -20.62 -5.45
C PHE A 62 -7.76 -19.75 -6.45
N PHE A 63 -7.11 -20.35 -7.42
CA PHE A 63 -6.40 -19.61 -8.46
C PHE A 63 -7.34 -18.67 -9.23
N THR A 64 -8.51 -19.18 -9.65
CA THR A 64 -9.51 -18.38 -10.36
C THR A 64 -10.00 -17.21 -9.51
N PHE A 65 -10.32 -17.47 -8.23
CA PHE A 65 -10.68 -16.40 -7.30
C PHE A 65 -9.57 -15.34 -7.21
N GLY A 66 -8.33 -15.76 -6.95
CA GLY A 66 -7.18 -14.86 -6.86
C GLY A 66 -6.96 -14.07 -8.13
N PHE A 67 -7.03 -14.71 -9.29
CA PHE A 67 -6.80 -14.07 -10.58
C PHE A 67 -7.80 -12.93 -10.83
N PHE A 68 -9.09 -13.17 -10.70
CA PHE A 68 -10.10 -12.15 -10.95
C PHE A 68 -10.13 -11.08 -9.85
N TYR A 69 -9.91 -11.45 -8.60
CA TYR A 69 -9.79 -10.49 -7.51
C TYR A 69 -8.62 -9.54 -7.74
N HIS A 70 -7.42 -10.06 -7.97
CA HIS A 70 -6.25 -9.22 -8.19
C HIS A 70 -6.33 -8.43 -9.50
N LEU A 71 -6.89 -9.01 -10.56
CA LEU A 71 -7.09 -8.30 -11.82
C LEU A 71 -7.95 -7.04 -11.64
N ILE A 72 -9.01 -7.13 -10.83
CA ILE A 72 -9.90 -5.99 -10.57
C ILE A 72 -9.25 -4.97 -9.61
N THR A 73 -8.45 -5.43 -8.65
CA THR A 73 -7.88 -4.53 -7.62
C THR A 73 -6.61 -3.80 -8.07
N ILE A 74 -5.83 -4.40 -8.98
CA ILE A 74 -4.55 -3.81 -9.41
C ILE A 74 -4.48 -3.48 -10.91
N PHE A 75 -5.63 -3.38 -11.59
CA PHE A 75 -5.70 -3.03 -13.03
C PHE A 75 -4.97 -1.70 -13.33
N TRP A 76 -4.97 -0.78 -12.37
CA TRP A 76 -4.34 0.54 -12.47
C TRP A 76 -2.81 0.44 -12.74
N LEU A 77 -2.14 -0.65 -12.37
CA LEU A 77 -0.73 -0.86 -12.73
C LEU A 77 -0.48 -0.84 -14.26
N ALA A 78 -1.49 -1.18 -15.06
CA ALA A 78 -1.38 -1.11 -16.51
C ALA A 78 -1.35 0.34 -17.05
N PHE A 79 -1.73 1.32 -16.26
CA PHE A 79 -1.77 2.74 -16.65
C PHE A 79 -0.53 3.52 -16.22
N ASN A 80 0.56 2.84 -15.84
CA ASN A 80 1.81 3.49 -15.49
C ASN A 80 2.41 4.20 -16.70
N ILE A 81 2.50 5.54 -16.62
CA ILE A 81 3.04 6.40 -17.69
C ILE A 81 4.57 6.51 -17.68
N GLY A 82 5.22 6.02 -16.63
CA GLY A 82 6.69 6.02 -16.52
C GLY A 82 7.39 4.96 -17.39
N THR A 83 6.62 4.12 -18.10
CA THR A 83 7.14 3.08 -18.97
C THR A 83 6.25 2.88 -20.21
N ASN A 84 6.70 2.04 -21.15
CA ASN A 84 5.89 1.67 -22.30
C ASN A 84 4.63 0.92 -21.87
N GLN A 85 3.47 1.23 -22.50
CA GLN A 85 2.16 0.63 -22.21
C GLN A 85 2.17 -0.90 -22.23
N TRP A 86 2.93 -1.51 -23.14
CA TRP A 86 3.07 -2.97 -23.21
C TRP A 86 3.78 -3.52 -21.98
N VAL A 87 4.86 -2.87 -21.54
CA VAL A 87 5.61 -3.25 -20.34
C VAL A 87 4.76 -3.10 -19.09
N ALA A 88 4.02 -2.00 -18.96
CA ALA A 88 3.09 -1.78 -17.85
C ALA A 88 2.02 -2.90 -17.78
N THR A 89 1.43 -3.25 -18.94
CA THR A 89 0.42 -4.32 -19.02
C THR A 89 1.00 -5.68 -18.66
N VAL A 90 2.17 -6.04 -19.16
CA VAL A 90 2.85 -7.31 -18.85
C VAL A 90 3.21 -7.35 -17.36
N SER A 91 3.69 -6.26 -16.79
CA SER A 91 3.99 -6.15 -15.35
C SER A 91 2.74 -6.37 -14.51
N MET A 92 1.62 -5.73 -14.86
CA MET A 92 0.32 -5.92 -14.20
C MET A 92 -0.13 -7.38 -14.26
N VAL A 93 -0.15 -8.01 -15.44
CA VAL A 93 -0.57 -9.41 -15.61
C VAL A 93 0.33 -10.36 -14.82
N SER A 94 1.65 -10.13 -14.85
CA SER A 94 2.62 -10.93 -14.08
C SER A 94 2.37 -10.81 -12.58
N THR A 95 2.07 -9.62 -12.09
CA THR A 95 1.74 -9.36 -10.68
C THR A 95 0.42 -10.04 -10.30
N VAL A 96 -0.61 -9.98 -11.16
CA VAL A 96 -1.89 -10.71 -10.94
C VAL A 96 -1.64 -12.21 -10.80
N ILE A 97 -0.86 -12.80 -11.69
CA ILE A 97 -0.53 -14.25 -11.65
C ILE A 97 0.26 -14.57 -10.36
N PHE A 98 1.28 -13.79 -10.05
CA PHE A 98 2.10 -13.97 -8.85
C PHE A 98 1.25 -13.95 -7.57
N LEU A 99 0.41 -12.93 -7.39
CA LEU A 99 -0.48 -12.81 -6.24
C LEU A 99 -1.51 -13.94 -6.18
N SER A 100 -1.98 -14.41 -7.33
CA SER A 100 -2.91 -15.55 -7.42
C SER A 100 -2.26 -16.87 -7.01
N ILE A 101 -0.98 -17.04 -7.30
CA ILE A 101 -0.21 -18.20 -6.83
C ILE A 101 0.01 -18.12 -5.30
N MET A 102 0.24 -16.92 -4.75
CA MET A 102 0.47 -16.75 -3.31
C MET A 102 -0.71 -17.14 -2.42
N ILE A 103 -1.92 -17.24 -2.93
CA ILE A 103 -3.06 -17.74 -2.14
C ILE A 103 -3.24 -19.27 -2.21
N LEU A 104 -2.52 -19.99 -3.09
CA LEU A 104 -2.66 -21.44 -3.26
C LEU A 104 -2.29 -22.28 -2.02
N PRO A 105 -1.38 -21.88 -1.12
CA PRO A 105 -1.21 -22.57 0.15
C PRO A 105 -2.50 -22.68 0.95
N GLY A 106 -3.41 -21.69 0.83
CA GLY A 106 -4.75 -21.75 1.39
C GLY A 106 -5.60 -22.89 0.81
N ALA A 107 -5.48 -23.17 -0.49
CA ALA A 107 -6.15 -24.30 -1.13
C ALA A 107 -5.64 -25.66 -0.60
N VAL A 108 -4.31 -25.75 -0.36
CA VAL A 108 -3.71 -26.97 0.21
C VAL A 108 -4.25 -27.21 1.62
N VAL A 109 -4.25 -26.20 2.49
CA VAL A 109 -4.81 -26.32 3.84
C VAL A 109 -6.31 -26.69 3.79
N TRP A 110 -7.07 -26.04 2.90
CA TRP A 110 -8.48 -26.35 2.69
C TRP A 110 -8.70 -27.82 2.32
N TYR A 111 -7.89 -28.33 1.41
CA TYR A 111 -7.93 -29.75 1.00
C TYR A 111 -7.59 -30.70 2.14
N ILE A 112 -6.52 -30.43 2.90
CA ILE A 112 -6.11 -31.26 4.05
C ILE A 112 -7.25 -31.37 5.08
N LEU A 113 -7.95 -30.27 5.32
CA LEU A 113 -9.05 -30.19 6.31
C LEU A 113 -10.40 -30.66 5.77
N GLN A 114 -10.48 -31.19 4.55
CA GLN A 114 -11.76 -31.53 3.87
C GLN A 114 -12.64 -32.57 4.59
N LYS A 115 -12.09 -33.33 5.55
CA LYS A 115 -12.85 -34.27 6.38
C LYS A 115 -13.82 -33.56 7.35
N SER A 116 -13.56 -32.30 7.69
CA SER A 116 -14.38 -31.53 8.60
C SER A 116 -14.65 -30.13 8.03
N THR A 117 -15.88 -29.88 7.62
CA THR A 117 -16.32 -28.53 7.19
C THR A 117 -16.14 -27.48 8.30
N THR A 118 -16.33 -27.87 9.57
CA THR A 118 -16.10 -26.95 10.69
C THR A 118 -14.65 -26.54 10.78
N SER A 119 -13.70 -27.49 10.64
CA SER A 119 -12.26 -27.19 10.62
C SER A 119 -11.86 -26.33 9.43
N GLN A 120 -12.41 -26.59 8.23
CA GLN A 120 -12.16 -25.75 7.05
C GLN A 120 -12.60 -24.32 7.27
N LEU A 121 -13.83 -24.11 7.74
CA LEU A 121 -14.38 -22.79 8.00
C LEU A 121 -13.64 -22.04 9.13
N PHE A 122 -13.21 -22.76 10.17
CA PHE A 122 -12.43 -22.16 11.25
C PHE A 122 -11.01 -21.76 10.79
N ALA A 123 -10.35 -22.60 10.01
CA ALA A 123 -9.01 -22.33 9.50
C ALA A 123 -8.97 -21.24 8.44
N PHE A 124 -10.03 -21.00 7.68
CA PHE A 124 -10.06 -20.11 6.53
C PHE A 124 -9.61 -18.67 6.87
N PRO A 125 -10.18 -17.97 7.87
CA PRO A 125 -9.72 -16.61 8.23
C PRO A 125 -8.30 -16.60 8.73
N ILE A 126 -7.87 -17.61 9.50
CA ILE A 126 -6.51 -17.70 10.02
C ILE A 126 -5.52 -17.81 8.86
N VAL A 127 -5.74 -18.78 7.97
CA VAL A 127 -4.83 -19.04 6.85
C VAL A 127 -4.77 -17.84 5.90
N TRP A 128 -5.90 -17.23 5.59
CA TRP A 128 -5.94 -16.05 4.73
C TRP A 128 -5.15 -14.90 5.33
N THR A 129 -5.37 -14.59 6.60
CA THR A 129 -4.66 -13.51 7.31
C THR A 129 -3.15 -13.78 7.38
N VAL A 130 -2.75 -15.03 7.60
CA VAL A 130 -1.33 -15.44 7.57
C VAL A 130 -0.73 -15.23 6.17
N LEU A 131 -1.48 -15.56 5.11
CA LEU A 131 -1.02 -15.32 3.73
C LEU A 131 -0.90 -13.82 3.41
N GLU A 132 -1.82 -12.97 3.91
CA GLU A 132 -1.69 -11.52 3.80
C GLU A 132 -0.43 -11.00 4.52
N TYR A 133 -0.16 -11.51 5.72
CA TYR A 133 1.05 -11.17 6.46
C TYR A 133 2.31 -11.56 5.66
N PHE A 134 2.40 -12.79 5.16
CA PHE A 134 3.55 -13.21 4.35
C PHE A 134 3.71 -12.39 3.06
N ARG A 135 2.60 -11.99 2.44
CA ARG A 135 2.59 -11.12 1.25
C ARG A 135 3.14 -9.72 1.53
N SER A 136 3.15 -9.27 2.78
CA SER A 136 3.73 -7.98 3.18
C SER A 136 5.23 -8.04 3.51
N LEU A 137 5.84 -9.22 3.41
CA LEU A 137 7.23 -9.43 3.77
C LEU A 137 8.15 -9.54 2.56
N GLY A 138 9.42 -9.20 2.78
CA GLY A 138 10.50 -9.43 1.82
C GLY A 138 10.54 -8.43 0.68
N THR A 139 11.33 -8.78 -0.33
CA THR A 139 11.65 -7.90 -1.46
C THR A 139 10.52 -7.77 -2.48
N LEU A 140 9.62 -8.75 -2.53
CA LEU A 140 8.43 -8.77 -3.39
C LEU A 140 7.14 -8.49 -2.60
N ALA A 141 7.27 -7.79 -1.47
CA ALA A 141 6.11 -7.41 -0.66
C ALA A 141 5.06 -6.65 -1.50
N PHE A 142 3.80 -7.02 -1.36
CA PHE A 142 2.67 -6.39 -2.05
C PHE A 142 1.43 -6.31 -1.15
N PRO A 143 1.38 -5.38 -0.18
CA PRO A 143 0.31 -5.29 0.80
C PRO A 143 -0.95 -4.57 0.31
N TRP A 144 -0.93 -3.90 -0.84
CA TRP A 144 -2.04 -3.07 -1.34
C TRP A 144 -3.39 -3.79 -1.47
N VAL A 145 -3.37 -5.11 -1.71
CA VAL A 145 -4.59 -5.91 -1.88
C VAL A 145 -5.04 -6.62 -0.60
N SER A 146 -4.73 -6.06 0.58
CA SER A 146 -5.28 -6.55 1.85
C SER A 146 -6.79 -6.35 1.90
N ILE A 147 -7.54 -7.34 2.40
CA ILE A 147 -8.99 -7.24 2.55
C ILE A 147 -9.37 -6.07 3.48
N ALA A 148 -8.56 -5.78 4.48
CA ALA A 148 -8.77 -4.66 5.38
C ALA A 148 -8.93 -3.32 4.66
N ASN A 149 -8.26 -3.11 3.52
CA ASN A 149 -8.32 -1.88 2.75
C ASN A 149 -9.72 -1.59 2.19
N THR A 150 -10.60 -2.61 2.11
CA THR A 150 -12.01 -2.41 1.76
C THR A 150 -12.76 -1.58 2.78
N GLN A 151 -12.24 -1.43 4.02
CA GLN A 151 -12.91 -0.77 5.13
C GLN A 151 -12.44 0.68 5.36
N LEU A 152 -11.57 1.23 4.54
CA LEU A 152 -11.01 2.57 4.74
C LEU A 152 -12.05 3.69 4.85
N SER A 153 -13.24 3.50 4.26
CA SER A 153 -14.36 4.46 4.37
C SER A 153 -15.16 4.32 5.68
N PHE A 154 -14.92 3.29 6.48
CA PHE A 154 -15.65 3.04 7.73
C PHE A 154 -14.76 3.33 8.94
N ILE A 155 -14.71 4.59 9.31
CA ILE A 155 -13.78 5.13 10.31
C ILE A 155 -13.83 4.42 11.67
N TYR A 156 -15.01 4.00 12.15
CA TYR A 156 -15.14 3.36 13.44
C TYR A 156 -14.56 1.93 13.48
N PRO A 157 -14.99 0.98 12.63
CA PRO A 157 -14.55 -0.40 12.78
C PRO A 157 -13.06 -0.60 12.45
N ILE A 158 -12.41 0.32 11.72
CA ILE A 158 -10.96 0.21 11.46
C ILE A 158 -10.12 0.57 12.68
N GLN A 159 -10.67 1.22 13.72
CA GLN A 159 -9.92 1.56 14.93
C GLN A 159 -9.39 0.33 15.67
N ILE A 160 -10.01 -0.85 15.51
CA ILE A 160 -9.45 -2.09 16.06
C ILE A 160 -8.04 -2.39 15.55
N ALA A 161 -7.62 -1.77 14.43
CA ALA A 161 -6.27 -1.92 13.90
C ALA A 161 -5.19 -1.41 14.87
N GLU A 162 -5.51 -0.51 15.78
CA GLU A 162 -4.60 -0.07 16.84
C GLU A 162 -4.06 -1.26 17.66
N TYR A 163 -4.91 -2.22 17.97
CA TYR A 163 -4.57 -3.39 18.79
C TYR A 163 -4.19 -4.61 17.95
N THR A 164 -4.80 -4.79 16.80
CA THR A 164 -4.71 -6.02 16.01
C THR A 164 -3.92 -5.86 14.72
N GLY A 165 -3.55 -4.63 14.38
CA GLY A 165 -3.02 -4.28 13.07
C GLY A 165 -4.05 -4.46 11.95
N VAL A 166 -3.67 -4.15 10.74
CA VAL A 166 -4.47 -4.31 9.52
C VAL A 166 -4.97 -5.75 9.35
N TYR A 167 -4.19 -6.72 9.82
CA TYR A 167 -4.51 -8.15 9.70
C TYR A 167 -5.71 -8.58 10.55
N GLY A 168 -5.92 -7.95 11.72
CA GLY A 168 -7.11 -8.18 12.53
C GLY A 168 -8.39 -7.70 11.88
N VAL A 169 -8.32 -6.60 11.11
CA VAL A 169 -9.46 -6.12 10.31
C VAL A 169 -9.79 -7.12 9.20
N SER A 170 -8.78 -7.62 8.45
CA SER A 170 -8.99 -8.68 7.46
C SER A 170 -9.60 -9.94 8.08
N PHE A 171 -9.07 -10.36 9.23
CA PHE A 171 -9.60 -11.52 9.97
C PHE A 171 -11.06 -11.33 10.36
N TRP A 172 -11.43 -10.16 10.88
CA TRP A 172 -12.81 -9.82 11.23
C TRP A 172 -13.76 -9.92 10.03
N ILE A 173 -13.40 -9.34 8.88
CA ILE A 173 -14.22 -9.40 7.67
C ILE A 173 -14.49 -10.85 7.27
N LEU A 174 -13.47 -11.70 7.29
CA LEU A 174 -13.59 -13.12 7.00
C LEU A 174 -14.45 -13.86 8.00
N LEU A 175 -14.34 -13.54 9.30
CA LEU A 175 -15.22 -14.09 10.32
C LEU A 175 -16.67 -13.71 10.09
N VAL A 176 -16.97 -12.46 9.72
CA VAL A 176 -18.32 -12.01 9.37
C VAL A 176 -18.88 -12.83 8.22
N ASN A 177 -18.13 -13.04 7.14
CA ASN A 177 -18.55 -13.88 6.02
C ASN A 177 -18.91 -15.30 6.46
N ILE A 178 -18.07 -15.91 7.31
CA ILE A 178 -18.32 -17.27 7.82
C ILE A 178 -19.53 -17.30 8.75
N ALA A 179 -19.69 -16.32 9.61
CA ALA A 179 -20.81 -16.22 10.53
C ALA A 179 -22.12 -16.09 9.77
N ILE A 180 -22.19 -15.21 8.75
CA ILE A 180 -23.35 -15.06 7.88
C ILE A 180 -23.62 -16.38 7.13
N TYR A 181 -22.59 -17.01 6.54
CA TYR A 181 -22.73 -18.31 5.85
C TYR A 181 -23.33 -19.38 6.78
N LYS A 182 -22.85 -19.50 8.03
CA LYS A 182 -23.37 -20.44 9.02
C LYS A 182 -24.81 -20.11 9.40
N SER A 183 -25.17 -18.85 9.59
CA SER A 183 -26.51 -18.40 9.94
C SER A 183 -27.53 -18.69 8.84
N ILE A 184 -27.17 -18.46 7.57
CA ILE A 184 -27.99 -18.82 6.42
C ILE A 184 -28.24 -20.35 6.38
N LYS A 185 -27.21 -21.15 6.71
CA LYS A 185 -27.30 -22.61 6.69
C LYS A 185 -28.12 -23.17 7.85
N SER A 186 -27.93 -22.66 9.06
CA SER A 186 -28.60 -23.15 10.27
C SER A 186 -30.05 -22.68 10.40
N LYS A 187 -30.34 -21.48 9.89
CA LYS A 187 -31.65 -20.78 10.03
C LYS A 187 -32.06 -20.52 11.48
N GLN A 188 -31.15 -20.65 12.45
CA GLN A 188 -31.42 -20.48 13.87
C GLN A 188 -31.15 -19.03 14.30
N ILE A 189 -32.05 -18.47 15.12
CA ILE A 189 -31.90 -17.09 15.61
C ILE A 189 -30.62 -16.88 16.41
N ASN A 190 -30.18 -17.87 17.18
CA ASN A 190 -28.96 -17.77 17.98
C ASN A 190 -27.71 -17.57 17.12
N THR A 191 -27.64 -18.17 15.92
CA THR A 191 -26.50 -17.95 15.00
C THR A 191 -26.52 -16.56 14.41
N TRP A 192 -27.69 -15.97 14.16
CA TRP A 192 -27.81 -14.58 13.73
C TRP A 192 -27.42 -13.59 14.85
N LEU A 193 -27.76 -13.87 16.10
CA LEU A 193 -27.34 -13.05 17.25
C LEU A 193 -25.80 -13.07 17.41
N ILE A 194 -25.19 -14.25 17.26
CA ILE A 194 -23.71 -14.36 17.25
C ILE A 194 -23.11 -13.58 16.08
N THR A 195 -23.70 -13.67 14.89
CA THR A 195 -23.25 -12.92 13.70
C THR A 195 -23.35 -11.42 13.93
N ALA A 196 -24.45 -10.95 14.49
CA ALA A 196 -24.63 -9.53 14.85
C ALA A 196 -23.58 -9.08 15.86
N GLY A 197 -23.27 -9.89 16.88
CA GLY A 197 -22.21 -9.61 17.86
C GLY A 197 -20.82 -9.52 17.21
N ILE A 198 -20.46 -10.46 16.34
CA ILE A 198 -19.17 -10.44 15.61
C ILE A 198 -19.08 -9.21 14.70
N PHE A 199 -20.17 -8.85 14.02
CA PHE A 199 -20.21 -7.70 13.12
C PHE A 199 -20.10 -6.38 13.88
N SER A 200 -20.87 -6.23 14.97
CA SER A 200 -20.95 -4.96 15.72
C SER A 200 -19.76 -4.72 16.67
N PHE A 201 -19.02 -5.76 17.05
CA PHE A 201 -17.91 -5.64 17.99
C PHE A 201 -16.87 -4.58 17.59
N PRO A 202 -16.29 -4.55 16.38
CA PRO A 202 -15.32 -3.51 15.99
C PRO A 202 -15.94 -2.11 15.91
N TRP A 203 -17.24 -2.02 15.58
CA TRP A 203 -17.94 -0.74 15.56
C TRP A 203 -18.06 -0.14 16.97
N ILE A 204 -18.45 -0.97 17.95
CA ILE A 204 -18.57 -0.55 19.35
C ILE A 204 -17.21 -0.16 19.90
N VAL A 205 -16.18 -0.99 19.68
CA VAL A 205 -14.82 -0.71 20.13
C VAL A 205 -14.29 0.58 19.49
N GLY A 206 -14.50 0.77 18.19
CA GLY A 206 -14.04 1.98 17.51
C GLY A 206 -14.75 3.26 17.96
N ILE A 207 -16.05 3.19 18.26
CA ILE A 207 -16.76 4.31 18.88
C ILE A 207 -16.14 4.65 20.24
N ILE A 208 -15.91 3.63 21.09
CA ILE A 208 -15.31 3.84 22.41
C ILE A 208 -13.92 4.48 22.28
N ILE A 209 -13.06 3.96 21.39
CA ILE A 209 -11.71 4.53 21.17
C ILE A 209 -11.83 6.01 20.79
N MET A 210 -12.64 6.34 19.79
CA MET A 210 -12.73 7.71 19.28
C MET A 210 -13.38 8.70 20.28
N GLU A 211 -14.28 8.23 21.12
CA GLU A 211 -14.93 9.08 22.13
C GLU A 211 -14.11 9.23 23.43
N THR A 212 -13.18 8.28 23.68
CA THR A 212 -12.33 8.34 24.88
C THR A 212 -10.97 8.97 24.63
N GLU A 213 -10.59 9.18 23.37
CA GLU A 213 -9.33 9.83 23.01
C GLU A 213 -9.44 11.35 23.25
N GLU A 214 -9.04 11.79 24.44
CA GLU A 214 -8.90 13.21 24.77
C GLU A 214 -7.65 13.75 24.04
N LEU A 215 -7.87 14.58 23.03
CA LEU A 215 -6.80 15.42 22.47
C LEU A 215 -6.33 16.37 23.58
N GLN A 216 -5.15 16.12 24.13
CA GLN A 216 -4.53 17.03 25.08
C GLN A 216 -4.23 18.33 24.36
N ASN A 217 -4.88 19.40 24.77
CA ASN A 217 -5.07 20.67 24.04
C ASN A 217 -3.82 21.54 23.84
N ASN A 218 -2.62 21.10 24.20
CA ASN A 218 -1.46 22.01 24.27
C ASN A 218 -0.28 21.69 23.33
N ASP A 219 -0.29 20.57 22.61
CA ASP A 219 0.89 20.11 21.89
C ASP A 219 0.61 19.85 20.41
N PHE A 220 0.36 20.92 19.66
CA PHE A 220 0.14 20.82 18.23
C PHE A 220 1.40 21.18 17.42
N VAL A 221 1.64 20.40 16.38
CA VAL A 221 2.56 20.74 15.30
C VAL A 221 1.74 21.27 14.12
N SER A 222 1.98 22.53 13.77
CA SER A 222 1.38 23.11 12.57
C SER A 222 2.11 22.62 11.32
N THR A 223 1.36 22.04 10.36
CA THR A 223 1.96 21.45 9.16
C THR A 223 1.26 21.95 7.91
N ALA A 224 2.05 22.36 6.91
CA ALA A 224 1.57 22.68 5.57
C ALA A 224 2.06 21.63 4.56
N VAL A 225 1.16 21.10 3.76
CA VAL A 225 1.50 20.16 2.68
C VAL A 225 1.42 20.90 1.35
N VAL A 226 2.50 20.88 0.59
CA VAL A 226 2.62 21.58 -0.70
C VAL A 226 2.47 20.59 -1.84
N GLN A 227 1.49 20.85 -2.72
CA GLN A 227 1.22 20.05 -3.90
C GLN A 227 1.44 20.87 -5.18
N PRO A 228 2.61 20.77 -5.83
CA PRO A 228 2.95 21.62 -6.98
C PRO A 228 2.33 21.18 -8.30
N ASN A 229 1.77 19.96 -8.38
CA ASN A 229 1.16 19.39 -9.60
C ASN A 229 2.06 19.46 -10.83
N ILE A 230 3.36 19.22 -10.69
CA ILE A 230 4.31 19.21 -11.79
C ILE A 230 4.13 17.90 -12.58
N HIS A 231 3.89 18.03 -13.88
CA HIS A 231 3.72 16.88 -14.77
C HIS A 231 5.00 16.04 -14.85
N LEU A 232 4.85 14.71 -14.92
CA LEU A 232 6.01 13.79 -14.87
C LEU A 232 6.99 13.99 -16.03
N SER A 233 6.49 14.32 -17.22
CA SER A 233 7.33 14.59 -18.42
C SER A 233 8.21 15.84 -18.26
N GLU A 234 7.73 16.86 -17.50
CA GLU A 234 8.45 18.12 -17.28
C GLU A 234 9.40 18.05 -16.08
N LYS A 235 9.10 17.14 -15.14
CA LYS A 235 9.79 17.05 -13.85
C LYS A 235 11.30 16.91 -13.97
N TRP A 236 11.77 16.17 -14.97
CA TRP A 236 13.19 15.86 -15.16
C TRP A 236 13.90 16.77 -16.15
N GLU A 237 13.20 17.74 -16.78
CA GLU A 237 13.79 18.67 -17.72
C GLU A 237 14.72 19.66 -17.01
N ASP A 238 15.99 19.69 -17.43
CA ASP A 238 17.01 20.57 -16.84
C ASP A 238 16.66 22.06 -16.94
N SER A 239 16.01 22.45 -18.03
CA SER A 239 15.54 23.83 -18.29
C SER A 239 14.48 24.31 -17.31
N LEU A 240 13.65 23.40 -16.77
CA LEU A 240 12.53 23.72 -15.89
C LEU A 240 12.85 23.63 -14.40
N LYS A 241 14.04 23.15 -14.02
CA LYS A 241 14.40 22.93 -12.61
C LYS A 241 14.28 24.18 -11.74
N ILE A 242 14.70 25.34 -12.27
CA ILE A 242 14.59 26.61 -11.53
C ILE A 242 13.13 27.02 -11.36
N GLN A 243 12.31 26.82 -12.37
CA GLN A 243 10.87 27.09 -12.31
C GLN A 243 10.20 26.20 -11.27
N HIS A 244 10.51 24.89 -11.22
CA HIS A 244 9.98 23.98 -10.21
C HIS A 244 10.33 24.41 -8.79
N VAL A 245 11.58 24.86 -8.56
CA VAL A 245 12.00 25.40 -7.26
C VAL A 245 11.18 26.65 -6.91
N ASN A 246 11.01 27.57 -7.86
CA ASN A 246 10.25 28.81 -7.62
C ASN A 246 8.78 28.49 -7.31
N THR A 247 8.15 27.57 -8.05
CA THR A 247 6.78 27.12 -7.77
C THR A 247 6.63 26.57 -6.35
N LEU A 248 7.56 25.74 -5.90
CA LEU A 248 7.56 25.21 -4.52
C LEU A 248 7.71 26.32 -3.48
N ILE A 249 8.61 27.28 -3.72
CA ILE A 249 8.79 28.45 -2.86
C ILE A 249 7.51 29.29 -2.81
N GLU A 250 6.94 29.63 -3.96
CA GLU A 250 5.72 30.45 -4.06
C GLU A 250 4.55 29.81 -3.30
N LEU A 251 4.34 28.50 -3.48
CA LEU A 251 3.31 27.75 -2.76
C LEU A 251 3.58 27.66 -1.25
N SER A 252 4.84 27.71 -0.84
CA SER A 252 5.23 27.66 0.58
C SER A 252 5.22 29.03 1.26
N THR A 253 5.26 30.12 0.50
CA THR A 253 5.39 31.48 1.04
C THR A 253 4.29 31.85 2.05
N PRO A 254 3.00 31.52 1.86
CA PRO A 254 1.99 31.82 2.88
C PRO A 254 2.30 31.12 4.21
N SER A 255 2.66 29.83 4.16
CA SER A 255 3.00 29.05 5.35
C SER A 255 4.25 29.58 6.09
N MET A 256 5.25 30.04 5.34
CA MET A 256 6.43 30.68 5.92
C MET A 256 6.07 31.98 6.66
N LYS A 257 5.14 32.78 6.13
CA LYS A 257 4.65 34.01 6.75
C LYS A 257 3.82 33.75 8.01
N GLU A 258 3.07 32.66 8.03
CA GLU A 258 2.27 32.23 9.19
C GLU A 258 3.09 31.47 10.25
N ASN A 259 4.40 31.31 10.03
CA ASN A 259 5.32 30.60 10.92
C ASN A 259 4.89 29.14 11.20
N ILE A 260 4.41 28.46 10.18
CA ILE A 260 4.09 27.03 10.25
C ILE A 260 5.32 26.21 10.62
N ASP A 261 5.21 25.26 11.53
CA ASP A 261 6.35 24.50 12.07
C ASP A 261 7.03 23.64 11.00
N LEU A 262 6.24 22.94 10.17
CA LEU A 262 6.72 22.00 9.16
C LEU A 262 6.04 22.24 7.82
N ILE A 263 6.82 22.45 6.77
CA ILE A 263 6.37 22.51 5.38
C ILE A 263 6.84 21.24 4.68
N VAL A 264 5.89 20.44 4.16
CA VAL A 264 6.18 19.17 3.53
C VAL A 264 6.03 19.27 2.01
N TRP A 265 7.10 18.99 1.29
CA TRP A 265 7.12 18.86 -0.15
C TRP A 265 7.08 17.39 -0.57
N PRO A 266 6.54 17.05 -1.75
CA PRO A 266 6.33 15.66 -2.15
C PRO A 266 7.63 14.88 -2.42
N GLU A 267 7.46 13.60 -2.74
CA GLU A 267 8.55 12.71 -3.18
C GLU A 267 9.23 13.27 -4.43
N THR A 268 10.57 13.31 -4.39
CA THR A 268 11.39 13.85 -5.49
C THR A 268 10.88 15.21 -5.98
N ALA A 269 10.43 16.06 -5.04
CA ALA A 269 9.94 17.41 -5.36
C ALA A 269 10.98 18.23 -6.10
N LEU A 270 12.25 18.01 -5.74
CA LEU A 270 13.41 18.59 -6.40
C LEU A 270 14.19 17.47 -7.10
N PRO A 271 14.06 17.32 -8.43
CA PRO A 271 14.77 16.30 -9.19
C PRO A 271 16.25 16.68 -9.40
N VAL A 272 16.92 17.02 -8.32
CA VAL A 272 18.33 17.43 -8.29
C VAL A 272 19.00 16.86 -7.04
N TYR A 273 20.27 16.57 -7.13
CA TYR A 273 21.09 16.20 -5.98
C TYR A 273 21.32 17.44 -5.09
N LEU A 274 20.28 17.83 -4.34
CA LEU A 274 20.19 19.09 -3.60
C LEU A 274 21.41 19.36 -2.71
N LEU A 275 21.91 18.32 -2.04
CA LEU A 275 23.04 18.40 -1.10
C LEU A 275 24.41 18.28 -1.79
N LYS A 276 24.45 18.08 -3.09
CA LYS A 276 25.67 17.91 -3.91
C LYS A 276 25.74 19.01 -4.98
N SER A 277 25.43 18.69 -6.22
CA SER A 277 25.43 19.62 -7.36
C SER A 277 24.32 20.68 -7.29
N GLY A 278 23.23 20.41 -6.56
CA GLY A 278 22.08 21.30 -6.41
C GLY A 278 22.19 22.36 -5.30
N ARG A 279 23.35 22.56 -4.66
CA ARG A 279 23.52 23.49 -3.52
C ARG A 279 23.07 24.92 -3.80
N ARG A 280 23.05 25.37 -5.05
CA ARG A 280 22.54 26.69 -5.42
C ARG A 280 21.03 26.81 -5.13
N TYR A 281 20.25 25.75 -5.39
CA TYR A 281 18.82 25.73 -5.10
C TYR A 281 18.55 25.72 -3.60
N LEU A 282 19.32 24.93 -2.84
CA LEU A 282 19.23 24.92 -1.38
C LEU A 282 19.49 26.33 -0.78
N ARG A 283 20.46 27.04 -1.35
CA ARG A 283 20.78 28.42 -0.94
C ARG A 283 19.61 29.37 -1.19
N ASN A 284 18.97 29.26 -2.39
CA ASN A 284 17.80 30.08 -2.71
C ASN A 284 16.63 29.79 -1.75
N ILE A 285 16.35 28.51 -1.50
CA ILE A 285 15.28 28.13 -0.57
C ILE A 285 15.56 28.65 0.85
N ARG A 286 16.79 28.53 1.33
CA ARG A 286 17.21 29.04 2.65
C ARG A 286 17.13 30.55 2.78
N GLU A 287 17.34 31.28 1.68
CA GLU A 287 17.20 32.76 1.67
C GLU A 287 15.73 33.16 1.89
N GLU A 288 14.77 32.40 1.31
CA GLU A 288 13.36 32.64 1.55
C GLU A 288 12.93 32.30 2.99
N LEU A 289 13.60 31.33 3.61
CA LEU A 289 13.38 30.97 5.02
C LEU A 289 14.00 31.96 6.04
N LYS A 290 14.72 33.01 5.60
CA LYS A 290 15.48 33.85 6.52
C LYS A 290 14.67 34.51 7.63
N ASN A 291 13.39 34.76 7.38
CA ASN A 291 12.48 35.42 8.32
C ASN A 291 11.41 34.45 8.85
N SER A 292 11.58 33.14 8.65
CA SER A 292 10.63 32.11 9.09
C SER A 292 11.33 31.05 9.95
N PRO A 293 10.72 30.61 11.05
CA PRO A 293 11.20 29.46 11.83
C PRO A 293 10.86 28.12 11.20
N SER A 294 10.13 28.10 10.11
CA SER A 294 9.62 26.88 9.47
C SER A 294 10.76 25.95 9.03
N LYS A 295 10.54 24.65 9.16
CA LYS A 295 11.40 23.63 8.58
C LYS A 295 10.77 23.08 7.31
N ILE A 296 11.58 22.74 6.33
CA ILE A 296 11.14 22.10 5.09
C ILE A 296 11.58 20.65 5.09
N LEU A 297 10.62 19.75 4.90
CA LEU A 297 10.83 18.32 4.60
C LEU A 297 10.59 18.09 3.12
N THR A 298 11.54 17.48 2.40
CA THR A 298 11.42 17.29 0.94
C THR A 298 12.02 15.98 0.46
N GLY A 299 11.36 15.35 -0.50
CA GLY A 299 11.92 14.21 -1.26
C GLY A 299 12.96 14.71 -2.28
N ILE A 300 14.11 14.05 -2.31
CA ILE A 300 15.21 14.33 -3.24
C ILE A 300 15.92 13.04 -3.68
N PRO A 301 16.54 12.99 -4.86
CA PRO A 301 17.58 12.01 -5.14
C PRO A 301 18.84 12.36 -4.34
N HIS A 302 19.50 11.33 -3.82
CA HIS A 302 20.77 11.46 -3.09
C HIS A 302 21.76 10.41 -3.57
N TYR A 303 23.07 10.65 -3.40
CA TYR A 303 24.09 9.63 -3.61
C TYR A 303 25.20 9.72 -2.59
N ASP A 304 25.75 8.56 -2.25
CA ASP A 304 27.04 8.45 -1.59
C ASP A 304 28.10 7.97 -2.59
N TYR A 305 29.35 8.28 -2.30
CA TYR A 305 30.49 7.74 -3.02
C TYR A 305 31.28 6.86 -2.06
N ILE A 306 31.15 5.55 -2.24
CA ILE A 306 31.72 4.52 -1.37
C ILE A 306 32.44 3.52 -2.26
N ASP A 307 33.67 3.12 -1.91
CA ASP A 307 34.47 2.12 -2.62
C ASP A 307 34.61 2.38 -4.13
N LYS A 308 34.72 3.67 -4.51
CA LYS A 308 34.82 4.16 -5.90
C LYS A 308 33.53 3.99 -6.74
N GLU A 309 32.40 3.73 -6.10
CA GLU A 309 31.10 3.62 -6.74
C GLU A 309 30.13 4.69 -6.23
N TYR A 310 29.25 5.17 -7.14
CA TYR A 310 28.15 6.04 -6.80
C TYR A 310 26.92 5.20 -6.43
N LEU A 311 26.55 5.24 -5.17
CA LEU A 311 25.35 4.57 -4.64
C LEU A 311 24.21 5.56 -4.58
N SER A 312 23.23 5.42 -5.47
CA SER A 312 22.07 6.32 -5.56
C SER A 312 20.90 5.88 -4.68
N TYR A 313 20.23 6.85 -4.06
CA TYR A 313 19.11 6.64 -3.15
C TYR A 313 17.93 7.55 -3.48
N ASN A 314 16.71 7.04 -3.34
CA ASN A 314 15.52 7.84 -3.15
C ASN A 314 15.51 8.29 -1.68
N SER A 315 15.43 9.57 -1.39
CA SER A 315 15.70 10.10 -0.05
C SER A 315 14.75 11.22 0.35
N VAL A 316 14.62 11.44 1.65
CA VAL A 316 13.97 12.61 2.25
C VAL A 316 14.98 13.34 3.09
N VAL A 317 14.94 14.67 3.04
CA VAL A 317 15.76 15.53 3.88
C VAL A 317 14.90 16.56 4.58
N MET A 318 15.28 16.92 5.81
CA MET A 318 14.70 18.05 6.52
C MET A 318 15.77 19.10 6.79
N PHE A 319 15.46 20.35 6.52
CA PHE A 319 16.34 21.47 6.77
C PHE A 319 15.55 22.74 7.13
N ASP A 320 16.23 23.66 7.78
CA ASP A 320 15.78 25.03 7.96
C ASP A 320 16.74 26.01 7.26
N ARG A 321 16.66 27.28 7.64
CA ARG A 321 17.54 28.34 7.14
C ARG A 321 19.03 28.01 7.27
N THR A 322 19.45 27.36 8.35
CA THR A 322 20.85 27.17 8.74
C THR A 322 21.29 25.73 8.77
N GLU A 323 20.44 24.82 9.20
CA GLU A 323 20.78 23.47 9.59
C GLU A 323 20.17 22.40 8.65
N LEU A 324 20.78 21.23 8.62
CA LEU A 324 20.27 20.00 8.00
C LEU A 324 20.07 18.97 9.12
N PHE A 325 18.82 18.53 9.33
CA PHE A 325 18.43 17.68 10.46
C PHE A 325 18.57 16.18 10.19
N GLY A 326 18.91 15.77 8.98
CA GLY A 326 19.11 14.37 8.63
C GLY A 326 18.73 14.04 7.19
N ILE A 327 19.08 12.82 6.78
CA ILE A 327 18.76 12.26 5.47
C ILE A 327 18.20 10.87 5.71
N TYR A 328 16.92 10.67 5.39
CA TYR A 328 16.32 9.34 5.30
C TYR A 328 16.52 8.78 3.89
N LYS A 329 17.04 7.57 3.79
CA LYS A 329 17.19 6.83 2.54
C LYS A 329 16.15 5.72 2.50
N LYS A 330 15.36 5.66 1.44
CA LYS A 330 14.26 4.68 1.28
C LYS A 330 14.74 3.25 1.57
N ILE A 331 14.11 2.60 2.53
CA ILE A 331 14.49 1.25 3.00
C ILE A 331 13.85 0.20 2.09
N GLN A 332 12.57 0.37 1.78
CA GLN A 332 11.84 -0.58 0.94
C GLN A 332 11.54 0.01 -0.43
N LEU A 333 12.28 -0.48 -1.42
CA LEU A 333 12.14 -0.06 -2.80
C LEU A 333 10.98 -0.79 -3.49
N VAL A 334 10.39 -0.13 -4.49
CA VAL A 334 9.36 -0.74 -5.35
C VAL A 334 10.01 -1.72 -6.32
N PRO A 335 9.63 -3.02 -6.27
CA PRO A 335 10.18 -4.00 -7.19
C PRO A 335 9.91 -3.63 -8.65
N MET A 336 10.89 -3.87 -9.52
CA MET A 336 10.88 -3.61 -10.97
C MET A 336 10.82 -2.12 -11.37
N ALA A 337 10.47 -1.20 -10.46
CA ALA A 337 10.45 0.23 -10.73
C ALA A 337 11.71 0.95 -10.19
N GLU A 338 12.10 0.66 -8.96
CA GLU A 338 13.25 1.30 -8.32
C GLU A 338 14.47 0.38 -8.19
N TYR A 339 14.26 -0.91 -8.30
CA TYR A 339 15.33 -1.92 -8.38
C TYR A 339 14.84 -3.19 -9.07
N VAL A 340 15.75 -3.97 -9.64
CA VAL A 340 15.42 -5.27 -10.26
C VAL A 340 15.70 -6.39 -9.27
N PRO A 341 14.69 -7.14 -8.80
CA PRO A 341 14.89 -8.28 -7.91
C PRO A 341 15.82 -9.34 -8.55
N LEU A 342 16.67 -9.95 -7.72
CA LEU A 342 17.64 -10.97 -8.13
C LEU A 342 18.73 -10.51 -9.14
N SER A 343 18.83 -9.23 -9.47
CA SER A 343 19.92 -8.73 -10.35
C SER A 343 21.31 -8.97 -9.76
N GLY A 344 21.45 -9.01 -8.44
CA GLY A 344 22.70 -9.38 -7.78
C GLY A 344 23.11 -10.85 -7.97
N VAL A 345 22.15 -11.75 -8.28
CA VAL A 345 22.41 -13.18 -8.55
C VAL A 345 22.46 -13.44 -10.05
N PHE A 346 21.65 -12.75 -10.82
CA PHE A 346 21.55 -12.83 -12.28
C PHE A 346 21.77 -11.45 -12.90
N PRO A 347 23.02 -11.05 -13.19
CA PRO A 347 23.33 -9.69 -13.69
C PRO A 347 22.59 -9.30 -14.97
N SER A 348 22.26 -10.27 -15.84
CA SER A 348 21.46 -10.03 -17.04
C SER A 348 20.04 -9.51 -16.78
N LEU A 349 19.54 -9.64 -15.55
CA LEU A 349 18.26 -9.08 -15.18
C LEU A 349 18.33 -7.56 -14.96
N SER A 350 19.51 -6.98 -14.72
CA SER A 350 19.67 -5.53 -14.54
C SER A 350 19.27 -4.74 -15.79
N ASP A 351 19.33 -5.37 -16.97
CA ASP A 351 18.92 -4.77 -18.23
C ASP A 351 17.40 -4.66 -18.38
N LEU A 352 16.63 -5.35 -17.52
CA LEU A 352 15.16 -5.30 -17.44
C LEU A 352 14.67 -4.14 -16.57
N ASN A 353 15.30 -2.99 -16.63
CA ASN A 353 14.88 -1.81 -15.87
C ASN A 353 13.60 -1.22 -16.48
N PHE A 354 12.49 -1.29 -15.76
CA PHE A 354 11.17 -0.82 -16.20
C PHE A 354 10.86 0.62 -15.82
N GLY A 355 11.80 1.39 -15.28
CA GLY A 355 11.37 2.70 -14.89
C GLY A 355 12.42 3.73 -14.52
N GLN A 356 12.87 3.81 -13.29
CA GLN A 356 13.35 5.10 -12.83
C GLN A 356 14.85 5.17 -12.54
N ALA A 357 15.37 4.19 -11.87
CA ALA A 357 16.78 4.10 -11.50
C ALA A 357 17.04 2.80 -10.75
N ASN A 358 18.30 2.37 -10.70
CA ASN A 358 18.73 1.32 -9.78
C ASN A 358 19.12 1.98 -8.44
N PHE A 359 18.13 2.20 -7.57
CA PHE A 359 18.39 2.72 -6.24
C PHE A 359 18.93 1.63 -5.30
N ILE A 360 19.73 2.07 -4.35
CA ILE A 360 20.20 1.25 -3.23
C ILE A 360 19.28 1.44 -2.04
N ARG A 361 19.07 0.38 -1.26
CA ARG A 361 18.24 0.41 -0.05
C ARG A 361 18.93 1.13 1.08
N GLY A 362 18.19 2.01 1.75
CA GLY A 362 18.56 2.52 3.06
C GLY A 362 18.54 1.44 4.14
N LYS A 363 19.12 1.74 5.28
CA LYS A 363 19.19 0.81 6.43
C LYS A 363 18.73 1.45 7.73
N GLU A 364 18.73 2.78 7.80
CA GLU A 364 18.51 3.54 9.02
C GLU A 364 17.12 4.14 9.07
N TYR A 365 16.47 4.03 10.21
CA TYR A 365 15.19 4.67 10.52
C TYR A 365 15.47 6.08 11.05
N THR A 366 15.67 7.03 10.14
CA THR A 366 15.97 8.41 10.49
C THR A 366 14.77 9.09 11.12
N LEU A 367 14.94 9.63 12.33
CA LEU A 367 13.97 10.50 12.99
C LEU A 367 14.35 11.95 12.83
N TYR A 368 13.36 12.80 12.63
CA TYR A 368 13.50 14.24 12.50
C TYR A 368 12.96 14.94 13.75
N PRO A 369 13.76 15.82 14.41
CA PRO A 369 13.31 16.56 15.58
C PRO A 369 12.43 17.76 15.16
N LEU A 370 11.30 17.93 15.82
CA LEU A 370 10.39 19.05 15.60
C LEU A 370 9.75 19.48 16.93
N LYS A 371 10.17 20.61 17.48
CA LYS A 371 9.86 21.02 18.86
C LYS A 371 10.26 19.93 19.86
N GLU A 372 9.33 19.51 20.74
CA GLU A 372 9.48 18.39 21.68
C GLU A 372 9.25 17.01 21.06
N TRP A 373 8.83 16.96 19.78
CA TRP A 373 8.45 15.74 19.07
C TRP A 373 9.58 15.23 18.16
N SER A 374 9.54 13.94 17.87
CA SER A 374 10.29 13.31 16.79
C SER A 374 9.34 12.66 15.81
N PHE A 375 9.66 12.68 14.52
CA PHE A 375 8.84 12.01 13.53
C PHE A 375 9.67 11.26 12.49
N GLY A 376 9.07 10.23 11.92
CA GLY A 376 9.63 9.51 10.78
C GLY A 376 9.06 10.05 9.46
N ALA A 377 9.87 10.00 8.40
CA ALA A 377 9.39 10.25 7.05
C ALA A 377 9.51 8.96 6.24
N VAL A 378 8.44 8.57 5.54
CA VAL A 378 8.42 7.41 4.65
C VAL A 378 8.07 7.81 3.24
N ILE A 379 8.56 7.05 2.26
CA ILE A 379 8.46 7.40 0.85
C ILE A 379 7.48 6.45 0.15
N CYS A 380 6.34 6.99 -0.32
CA CYS A 380 5.39 6.34 -1.20
C CYS A 380 4.98 4.93 -0.71
N PHE A 381 5.40 3.89 -1.41
CA PHE A 381 5.12 2.48 -1.13
C PHE A 381 5.39 2.04 0.32
N GLU A 382 6.36 2.65 0.99
CA GLU A 382 6.70 2.29 2.37
C GLU A 382 5.55 2.50 3.34
N SER A 383 4.66 3.47 3.07
CA SER A 383 3.47 3.75 3.89
C SER A 383 2.50 2.56 3.99
N THR A 384 2.57 1.64 3.03
CA THR A 384 1.71 0.45 2.98
C THR A 384 2.25 -0.73 3.80
N LEU A 385 3.46 -0.60 4.38
CA LEU A 385 4.16 -1.67 5.07
C LEU A 385 4.05 -1.54 6.60
N PRO A 386 3.13 -2.25 7.27
CA PRO A 386 2.89 -2.08 8.70
C PRO A 386 4.13 -2.30 9.56
N LYS A 387 4.99 -3.25 9.18
CA LYS A 387 6.22 -3.55 9.90
C LYS A 387 7.21 -2.38 9.88
N LEU A 388 7.34 -1.70 8.74
CA LEU A 388 8.24 -0.56 8.58
C LEU A 388 7.74 0.64 9.40
N ILE A 389 6.44 0.95 9.30
CA ILE A 389 5.82 2.04 10.07
C ILE A 389 5.97 1.77 11.58
N ARG A 390 5.65 0.55 12.02
CA ARG A 390 5.81 0.17 13.43
C ARG A 390 7.24 0.35 13.93
N GLN A 391 8.24 0.09 13.09
CA GLN A 391 9.64 0.25 13.49
C GLN A 391 9.99 1.71 13.75
N PHE A 392 9.51 2.67 12.93
CA PHE A 392 9.68 4.09 13.22
C PHE A 392 9.09 4.49 14.58
N VAL A 393 7.92 3.97 14.93
CA VAL A 393 7.30 4.21 16.25
C VAL A 393 8.14 3.63 17.37
N LEU A 394 8.71 2.43 17.19
CA LEU A 394 9.60 1.79 18.17
C LEU A 394 10.93 2.55 18.35
N GLU A 395 11.42 3.22 17.30
CA GLU A 395 12.60 4.10 17.36
C GLU A 395 12.27 5.46 18.02
N GLY A 396 11.00 5.75 18.30
CA GLY A 396 10.57 6.95 19.02
C GLY A 396 9.84 7.99 18.16
N ALA A 397 9.33 7.63 16.99
CA ALA A 397 8.50 8.54 16.21
C ALA A 397 7.14 8.76 16.89
N ASN A 398 6.78 10.01 17.12
CA ASN A 398 5.47 10.42 17.62
C ASN A 398 4.41 10.48 16.52
N PHE A 399 4.85 10.79 15.29
CA PHE A 399 4.01 10.76 14.09
C PHE A 399 4.83 10.40 12.85
N ILE A 400 4.14 10.11 11.75
CA ILE A 400 4.77 9.73 10.47
C ILE A 400 4.33 10.73 9.40
N THR A 401 5.28 11.22 8.62
CA THR A 401 5.04 11.98 7.41
C THR A 401 5.23 11.10 6.19
N ILE A 402 4.29 11.14 5.25
CA ILE A 402 4.35 10.37 4.02
C ILE A 402 4.59 11.32 2.85
N VAL A 403 5.68 11.13 2.13
CA VAL A 403 5.96 11.86 0.89
C VAL A 403 5.69 10.94 -0.31
N VAL A 404 4.85 11.39 -1.23
CA VAL A 404 4.37 10.59 -2.37
C VAL A 404 4.44 11.39 -3.65
N ASN A 405 4.56 10.69 -4.78
CA ASN A 405 4.34 11.22 -6.11
C ASN A 405 3.46 10.25 -6.90
N ASP A 406 2.16 10.51 -6.92
CA ASP A 406 1.18 9.67 -7.61
C ASP A 406 1.03 10.00 -9.11
N GLY A 407 1.79 10.97 -9.63
CA GLY A 407 1.78 11.35 -11.04
C GLY A 407 2.11 10.22 -12.03
N TRP A 408 2.58 9.07 -11.54
CA TRP A 408 2.84 7.88 -12.34
C TRP A 408 1.60 7.22 -12.95
N TYR A 409 0.41 7.53 -12.44
CA TYR A 409 -0.86 6.87 -12.77
C TYR A 409 -1.97 7.87 -13.11
N GLU A 410 -1.68 9.00 -13.70
CA GLU A 410 -2.46 10.23 -13.96
C GLU A 410 -3.99 10.12 -13.93
N THR A 411 -4.58 9.06 -14.46
CA THR A 411 -6.03 8.91 -14.66
C THR A 411 -6.60 7.59 -14.15
N ALA A 412 -5.81 6.80 -13.45
CA ALA A 412 -6.22 5.46 -12.98
C ALA A 412 -6.95 5.46 -11.64
#